data_2e0551a8c93b64d3dbd26aa45355bc28
#
_entry.id   2e0551a8c93b64d3dbd26aa45355bc28
#
_cell.length_a   1.000
_cell.length_b   1.000
_cell.length_c   1.000
_cell.angle_alpha   90.00
_cell.angle_beta   90.00
_cell.angle_gamma   90.00
#
_symmetry.space_group_name_H-M   'P 1'
#
loop_
_entity.id
_entity.type
_entity.pdbx_description
1 polymer ?
#
loop_
_entity_poly.entity_id
_entity_poly.type
_entity_poly.pdbx_seq_one_letter_code
_entity_poly.pdbx_strand_id
1 'polypeptide(L)'
;MAKIIAFDQEAREAIRRGVSKLARAVKVTLGPRGRNVILQKSFGSPTVTKDGVTVAKEIDLEDVYENMGARMVREVASKTSDVAGDGTTTATVMAEAIFNEGLKAVVAGVNPIQMKSGIEAAVADITEKLRKMSIKIKDKAEMANVATIAANNDRAIGNLLADAMERVGKDGVVTVDEGKSLHDELEFVEGMQFDRGYLSPYFVTDPGTMEAVLEDPYILVFEKKISNIKDLVPVLEQVVQQGKPLLIIAEEVEGEALATLVINRLRGTLNVVAVKAPGYGDRRKAMMEDIGILTNATPVFEALGKKLDSLTLADLGRAKKVIVDKDNTTIIEGAGKASDIKARIDQIRREIENTSSDYDREKLEERLAKLAGGVAKVNVGAATESEMKEKKARVEDALHATRAAIEEGILPGGGVALLRASTQVQPAETLSQDEITGYNIVLRACRAPLTMIATNAGQDGGIVCSKVAEAKGNNGYNALTNVYEDMVKAGVIDPTKVTRTALANSASVSTLLLTSDALIAEKPKDDHGKKGGGGHGGDYDMY
;
A
#
# COMPACT_ATOMS: atom_id res chain seq x y z
N MET A 1 4.79 -33.88 -4.53
CA MET A 1 5.77 -33.83 -3.42
C MET A 1 5.11 -34.38 -2.16
N ALA A 2 5.86 -35.07 -1.29
CA ALA A 2 5.31 -35.52 -0.01
C ALA A 2 4.99 -34.33 0.88
N LYS A 3 3.90 -34.45 1.64
CA LYS A 3 3.48 -33.43 2.64
C LYS A 3 3.86 -33.91 4.03
N ILE A 4 4.23 -32.97 4.89
CA ILE A 4 4.37 -33.18 6.33
C ILE A 4 3.22 -32.46 7.02
N ILE A 5 2.70 -33.06 8.08
CA ILE A 5 1.52 -32.53 8.77
C ILE A 5 1.83 -32.47 10.26
N ALA A 6 1.52 -31.32 10.88
CA ALA A 6 1.55 -31.14 12.33
C ALA A 6 0.14 -30.81 12.82
N PHE A 7 -0.18 -31.24 14.04
CA PHE A 7 -1.49 -31.09 14.64
C PHE A 7 -1.39 -30.47 16.04
N ASP A 8 -2.50 -30.01 16.53
CA ASP A 8 -2.72 -29.63 17.93
C ASP A 8 -1.64 -28.68 18.50
N GLN A 9 -1.10 -29.03 19.65
CA GLN A 9 -0.15 -28.20 20.37
C GLN A 9 1.17 -28.02 19.63
N GLU A 10 1.67 -29.02 18.91
CA GLU A 10 2.91 -28.92 18.12
C GLU A 10 2.78 -27.85 17.03
N ALA A 11 1.66 -27.89 16.30
CA ALA A 11 1.35 -26.92 15.25
C ALA A 11 1.25 -25.50 15.81
N ARG A 12 0.50 -25.33 16.90
CA ARG A 12 0.28 -24.02 17.55
C ARG A 12 1.56 -23.40 18.09
N GLU A 13 2.41 -24.24 18.72
CA GLU A 13 3.68 -23.76 19.27
C GLU A 13 4.69 -23.38 18.19
N ALA A 14 4.75 -24.11 17.06
CA ALA A 14 5.56 -23.76 15.93
C ALA A 14 5.13 -22.42 15.30
N ILE A 15 3.83 -22.23 15.06
CA ILE A 15 3.29 -20.93 14.61
C ILE A 15 3.67 -19.83 15.58
N ARG A 16 3.49 -20.03 16.90
CA ARG A 16 3.82 -19.03 17.93
C ARG A 16 5.28 -18.59 17.85
N ARG A 17 6.20 -19.55 17.70
CA ARG A 17 7.62 -19.23 17.54
C ARG A 17 7.89 -18.42 16.28
N GLY A 18 7.25 -18.77 15.16
CA GLY A 18 7.37 -18.03 13.90
C GLY A 18 6.85 -16.60 13.99
N VAL A 19 5.64 -16.43 14.53
CA VAL A 19 5.02 -15.11 14.80
C VAL A 19 5.94 -14.26 15.66
N SER A 20 6.44 -14.82 16.78
CA SER A 20 7.29 -14.07 17.71
C SER A 20 8.66 -13.71 17.13
N LYS A 21 9.26 -14.59 16.30
CA LYS A 21 10.54 -14.29 15.63
C LYS A 21 10.41 -13.10 14.69
N LEU A 22 9.39 -13.11 13.82
CA LEU A 22 9.13 -11.99 12.92
C LEU A 22 8.78 -10.72 13.68
N ALA A 23 7.80 -10.78 14.60
CA ALA A 23 7.38 -9.62 15.36
C ALA A 23 8.53 -9.00 16.15
N ARG A 24 9.44 -9.81 16.72
CA ARG A 24 10.62 -9.33 17.44
C ARG A 24 11.57 -8.54 16.57
N ALA A 25 11.76 -8.94 15.31
CA ALA A 25 12.59 -8.21 14.37
C ALA A 25 11.95 -6.88 13.91
N VAL A 26 10.62 -6.89 13.72
CA VAL A 26 9.87 -5.72 13.25
C VAL A 26 9.66 -4.68 14.35
N LYS A 27 9.22 -5.08 15.55
CA LYS A 27 8.81 -4.16 16.63
C LYS A 27 9.93 -3.27 17.20
N VAL A 28 11.20 -3.60 16.95
CA VAL A 28 12.32 -2.75 17.36
C VAL A 28 12.38 -1.43 16.60
N THR A 29 11.71 -1.34 15.46
CA THR A 29 11.65 -0.13 14.62
C THR A 29 10.57 0.85 15.06
N LEU A 30 9.62 0.43 15.94
CA LEU A 30 8.44 1.19 16.29
C LEU A 30 8.75 2.45 17.12
N GLY A 31 8.18 3.57 16.67
CA GLY A 31 8.21 4.85 17.36
C GLY A 31 9.48 5.68 17.10
N PRO A 32 9.55 6.92 17.64
CA PRO A 32 10.60 7.88 17.32
C PRO A 32 12.00 7.43 17.78
N ARG A 33 12.06 6.56 18.81
CA ARG A 33 13.30 5.96 19.30
C ARG A 33 13.47 4.50 18.85
N GLY A 34 12.71 4.07 17.84
CA GLY A 34 12.92 2.80 17.16
C GLY A 34 14.31 2.72 16.53
N ARG A 35 14.83 1.49 16.39
CA ARG A 35 16.17 1.23 15.86
C ARG A 35 16.12 0.70 14.45
N ASN A 36 17.20 0.90 13.72
CA ASN A 36 17.37 0.32 12.39
C ASN A 36 17.59 -1.19 12.47
N VAL A 37 17.14 -1.87 11.41
CA VAL A 37 17.43 -3.28 11.14
C VAL A 37 18.37 -3.34 9.94
N ILE A 38 19.36 -4.22 9.98
CA ILE A 38 20.31 -4.45 8.89
C ILE A 38 19.87 -5.72 8.18
N LEU A 39 19.63 -5.63 6.88
CA LEU A 39 19.19 -6.72 6.02
C LEU A 39 20.33 -7.10 5.07
N GLN A 40 20.72 -8.37 5.07
CA GLN A 40 21.69 -8.88 4.11
C GLN A 40 21.05 -8.99 2.73
N LYS A 41 21.76 -8.52 1.70
CA LYS A 41 21.37 -8.73 0.30
C LYS A 41 22.18 -9.87 -0.31
N SER A 42 21.61 -10.61 -1.24
CA SER A 42 22.31 -11.64 -2.01
C SER A 42 23.45 -11.07 -2.83
N PHE A 43 23.31 -9.80 -3.29
CA PHE A 43 24.32 -9.05 -4.01
C PHE A 43 24.32 -7.59 -3.53
N GLY A 44 25.49 -6.98 -3.43
CA GLY A 44 25.67 -5.60 -3.00
C GLY A 44 25.78 -5.41 -1.49
N SER A 45 25.68 -4.15 -1.05
CA SER A 45 25.79 -3.78 0.37
C SER A 45 24.52 -4.14 1.14
N PRO A 46 24.63 -4.46 2.46
CA PRO A 46 23.46 -4.63 3.31
C PRO A 46 22.56 -3.39 3.29
N THR A 47 21.25 -3.60 3.35
CA THR A 47 20.28 -2.52 3.49
C THR A 47 20.02 -2.23 4.96
N VAL A 48 20.03 -0.94 5.33
CA VAL A 48 19.68 -0.47 6.67
C VAL A 48 18.31 0.22 6.57
N THR A 49 17.35 -0.23 7.36
CA THR A 49 15.97 0.30 7.29
C THR A 49 15.30 0.36 8.66
N LYS A 50 14.34 1.27 8.79
CA LYS A 50 13.36 1.33 9.90
C LYS A 50 11.97 0.91 9.46
N ASP A 51 11.73 0.73 8.17
CA ASP A 51 10.43 0.34 7.67
C ASP A 51 10.08 -1.10 8.06
N GLY A 52 8.94 -1.24 8.75
CA GLY A 52 8.50 -2.53 9.27
C GLY A 52 8.08 -3.52 8.19
N VAL A 53 7.51 -3.07 7.06
CA VAL A 53 7.11 -3.96 5.98
C VAL A 53 8.30 -4.50 5.23
N THR A 54 9.31 -3.68 4.98
CA THR A 54 10.59 -4.10 4.39
C THR A 54 11.27 -5.16 5.23
N VAL A 55 11.34 -4.94 6.57
CA VAL A 55 11.89 -5.94 7.49
C VAL A 55 11.07 -7.24 7.45
N ALA A 56 9.75 -7.16 7.48
CA ALA A 56 8.87 -8.33 7.47
C ALA A 56 8.99 -9.15 6.19
N LYS A 57 9.14 -8.49 5.03
CA LYS A 57 9.27 -9.15 3.71
C LYS A 57 10.56 -9.98 3.57
N GLU A 58 11.65 -9.58 4.23
CA GLU A 58 12.95 -10.26 4.15
C GLU A 58 13.08 -11.46 5.12
N ILE A 59 12.10 -11.68 6.00
CA ILE A 59 12.18 -12.79 6.98
C ILE A 59 11.57 -14.06 6.40
N ASP A 60 12.42 -15.02 6.09
CA ASP A 60 12.08 -16.41 5.86
C ASP A 60 12.83 -17.31 6.87
N LEU A 61 12.11 -18.25 7.50
CA LEU A 61 12.64 -19.11 8.54
C LEU A 61 12.91 -20.52 7.99
N GLU A 62 13.96 -21.18 8.51
CA GLU A 62 14.33 -22.53 8.10
C GLU A 62 13.26 -23.58 8.44
N ASP A 63 12.67 -23.48 9.63
CA ASP A 63 11.57 -24.37 10.02
C ASP A 63 10.31 -24.01 9.25
N VAL A 64 9.77 -24.98 8.52
CA VAL A 64 8.64 -24.77 7.60
C VAL A 64 7.38 -24.32 8.34
N TYR A 65 7.12 -24.88 9.52
CA TYR A 65 5.94 -24.55 10.31
C TYR A 65 6.07 -23.18 11.00
N GLU A 66 7.26 -22.88 11.53
CA GLU A 66 7.55 -21.52 12.05
C GLU A 66 7.44 -20.49 10.93
N ASN A 67 7.93 -20.81 9.73
CA ASN A 67 7.84 -19.92 8.57
C ASN A 67 6.39 -19.67 8.14
N MET A 68 5.49 -20.63 8.28
CA MET A 68 4.05 -20.40 8.04
C MET A 68 3.51 -19.32 9.00
N GLY A 69 3.85 -19.38 10.29
CA GLY A 69 3.46 -18.37 11.26
C GLY A 69 4.06 -16.99 10.94
N ALA A 70 5.33 -16.94 10.57
CA ALA A 70 5.99 -15.69 10.14
C ALA A 70 5.32 -15.10 8.89
N ARG A 71 5.04 -15.92 7.87
CA ARG A 71 4.38 -15.48 6.63
C ARG A 71 2.98 -14.92 6.86
N MET A 72 2.21 -15.50 7.78
CA MET A 72 0.89 -14.96 8.12
C MET A 72 0.98 -13.55 8.75
N VAL A 73 1.96 -13.31 9.64
CA VAL A 73 2.16 -11.96 10.20
C VAL A 73 2.76 -11.00 9.16
N ARG A 74 3.62 -11.49 8.25
CA ARG A 74 4.06 -10.68 7.09
C ARG A 74 2.89 -10.22 6.25
N GLU A 75 1.89 -11.07 6.05
CA GLU A 75 0.63 -10.72 5.35
C GLU A 75 -0.10 -9.57 6.03
N VAL A 76 -0.13 -9.52 7.39
CA VAL A 76 -0.70 -8.38 8.14
C VAL A 76 -0.01 -7.07 7.77
N ALA A 77 1.33 -7.06 7.79
CA ALA A 77 2.10 -5.87 7.44
C ALA A 77 1.85 -5.44 6.00
N SER A 78 1.90 -6.38 5.05
CA SER A 78 1.67 -6.10 3.62
C SER A 78 0.26 -5.55 3.35
N LYS A 79 -0.79 -6.20 3.86
CA LYS A 79 -2.18 -5.71 3.70
C LYS A 79 -2.41 -4.34 4.34
N THR A 80 -1.74 -4.06 5.45
CA THR A 80 -1.87 -2.75 6.10
C THR A 80 -1.19 -1.67 5.27
N SER A 81 -0.02 -1.95 4.69
CA SER A 81 0.65 -1.09 3.72
C SER A 81 -0.24 -0.83 2.49
N ASP A 82 -0.81 -1.88 1.89
CA ASP A 82 -1.63 -1.77 0.69
C ASP A 82 -2.89 -0.91 0.87
N VAL A 83 -3.52 -0.94 2.05
CA VAL A 83 -4.78 -0.24 2.32
C VAL A 83 -4.57 1.17 2.88
N ALA A 84 -3.58 1.34 3.75
CA ALA A 84 -3.38 2.57 4.51
C ALA A 84 -2.01 3.22 4.27
N GLY A 85 -1.10 2.53 3.60
CA GLY A 85 0.23 3.01 3.25
C GLY A 85 1.21 3.14 4.42
N ASP A 86 0.73 2.95 5.66
CA ASP A 86 1.51 3.07 6.90
C ASP A 86 0.90 2.16 7.99
N GLY A 87 1.50 2.14 9.19
CA GLY A 87 1.02 1.38 10.35
C GLY A 87 1.39 -0.10 10.35
N THR A 88 2.29 -0.53 9.49
CA THR A 88 2.72 -1.92 9.31
C THR A 88 3.34 -2.52 10.57
N THR A 89 4.18 -1.76 11.26
CA THR A 89 4.80 -2.15 12.54
C THR A 89 3.76 -2.24 13.66
N THR A 90 2.85 -1.28 13.73
CA THR A 90 1.74 -1.29 14.71
C THR A 90 0.86 -2.52 14.51
N ALA A 91 0.51 -2.83 13.27
CA ALA A 91 -0.28 -4.01 12.92
C ALA A 91 0.42 -5.32 13.32
N THR A 92 1.73 -5.42 13.07
CA THR A 92 2.55 -6.59 13.48
C THR A 92 2.57 -6.77 15.00
N VAL A 93 2.77 -5.69 15.77
CA VAL A 93 2.76 -5.71 17.25
C VAL A 93 1.40 -6.13 17.79
N MET A 94 0.32 -5.62 17.21
CA MET A 94 -1.04 -5.99 17.60
C MET A 94 -1.37 -7.44 17.24
N ALA A 95 -0.95 -7.92 16.07
CA ALA A 95 -1.16 -9.31 15.66
C ALA A 95 -0.46 -10.28 16.63
N GLU A 96 0.81 -9.99 16.99
CA GLU A 96 1.52 -10.79 18.01
C GLU A 96 0.79 -10.78 19.36
N ALA A 97 0.29 -9.62 19.79
CA ALA A 97 -0.42 -9.49 21.07
C ALA A 97 -1.75 -10.25 21.07
N ILE A 98 -2.58 -10.08 20.05
CA ILE A 98 -3.87 -10.80 19.93
C ILE A 98 -3.63 -12.30 19.86
N PHE A 99 -2.69 -12.74 19.01
CA PHE A 99 -2.40 -14.15 18.84
C PHE A 99 -1.89 -14.80 20.13
N ASN A 100 -0.92 -14.20 20.82
CA ASN A 100 -0.35 -14.76 22.05
C ASN A 100 -1.38 -14.83 23.19
N GLU A 101 -2.23 -13.81 23.36
CA GLU A 101 -3.30 -13.84 24.38
C GLU A 101 -4.41 -14.82 23.98
N GLY A 102 -4.77 -14.88 22.70
CA GLY A 102 -5.74 -15.84 22.19
C GLY A 102 -5.27 -17.29 22.34
N LEU A 103 -4.01 -17.56 22.06
CA LEU A 103 -3.44 -18.89 22.22
C LEU A 103 -3.50 -19.39 23.68
N LYS A 104 -3.21 -18.50 24.64
CA LYS A 104 -3.37 -18.83 26.07
C LYS A 104 -4.81 -19.24 26.41
N ALA A 105 -5.79 -18.52 25.85
CA ALA A 105 -7.21 -18.82 26.06
C ALA A 105 -7.62 -20.16 25.40
N VAL A 106 -7.16 -20.43 24.17
CA VAL A 106 -7.42 -21.71 23.47
C VAL A 106 -6.84 -22.89 24.26
N VAL A 107 -5.60 -22.77 24.76
CA VAL A 107 -4.96 -23.80 25.60
C VAL A 107 -5.71 -23.98 26.93
N ALA A 108 -6.34 -22.94 27.45
CA ALA A 108 -7.20 -23.00 28.63
C ALA A 108 -8.60 -23.57 28.37
N GLY A 109 -8.93 -23.96 27.13
CA GLY A 109 -10.18 -24.61 26.76
C GLY A 109 -11.27 -23.69 26.21
N VAL A 110 -10.98 -22.42 25.93
CA VAL A 110 -11.92 -21.49 25.28
C VAL A 110 -12.17 -21.94 23.84
N ASN A 111 -13.42 -21.93 23.38
CA ASN A 111 -13.79 -22.31 22.03
C ASN A 111 -13.25 -21.26 21.03
N PRO A 112 -12.34 -21.65 20.08
CA PRO A 112 -11.71 -20.71 19.18
C PRO A 112 -12.68 -19.99 18.24
N ILE A 113 -13.79 -20.64 17.86
CA ILE A 113 -14.78 -20.07 16.95
C ILE A 113 -15.61 -18.99 17.65
N GLN A 114 -16.05 -19.24 18.88
CA GLN A 114 -16.76 -18.23 19.69
C GLN A 114 -15.82 -17.08 20.08
N MET A 115 -14.59 -17.40 20.47
CA MET A 115 -13.57 -16.39 20.74
C MET A 115 -13.32 -15.48 19.53
N LYS A 116 -13.28 -16.02 18.29
CA LYS A 116 -13.20 -15.25 17.06
C LYS A 116 -14.35 -14.24 16.94
N SER A 117 -15.60 -14.67 17.18
CA SER A 117 -16.76 -13.78 17.13
C SER A 117 -16.63 -12.63 18.13
N GLY A 118 -16.13 -12.89 19.33
CA GLY A 118 -15.85 -11.86 20.33
C GLY A 118 -14.74 -10.89 19.92
N ILE A 119 -13.67 -11.40 19.28
CA ILE A 119 -12.60 -10.56 18.72
C ILE A 119 -13.17 -9.62 17.62
N GLU A 120 -13.99 -10.15 16.73
CA GLU A 120 -14.62 -9.38 15.64
C GLU A 120 -15.56 -8.30 16.19
N ALA A 121 -16.34 -8.61 17.22
CA ALA A 121 -17.21 -7.63 17.90
C ALA A 121 -16.39 -6.49 18.53
N ALA A 122 -15.31 -6.80 19.25
CA ALA A 122 -14.43 -5.78 19.85
C ALA A 122 -13.79 -4.88 18.80
N VAL A 123 -13.35 -5.45 17.68
CA VAL A 123 -12.77 -4.68 16.55
C VAL A 123 -13.79 -3.71 15.95
N ALA A 124 -15.04 -4.16 15.79
CA ALA A 124 -16.12 -3.31 15.28
C ALA A 124 -16.37 -2.11 16.21
N ASP A 125 -16.54 -2.37 17.51
CA ASP A 125 -16.81 -1.34 18.52
C ASP A 125 -15.66 -0.34 18.66
N ILE A 126 -14.41 -0.83 18.69
CA ILE A 126 -13.22 0.03 18.78
C ILE A 126 -13.09 0.87 17.51
N THR A 127 -13.32 0.28 16.32
CA THR A 127 -13.26 0.99 15.03
C THR A 127 -14.29 2.11 14.99
N GLU A 128 -15.52 1.86 15.41
CA GLU A 128 -16.56 2.88 15.51
C GLU A 128 -16.15 4.00 16.48
N LYS A 129 -15.54 3.63 17.60
CA LYS A 129 -15.06 4.60 18.58
C LYS A 129 -13.92 5.46 18.04
N LEU A 130 -12.95 4.86 17.34
CA LEU A 130 -11.86 5.59 16.68
C LEU A 130 -12.40 6.60 15.67
N ARG A 131 -13.41 6.20 14.85
CA ARG A 131 -14.06 7.13 13.90
C ARG A 131 -14.73 8.31 14.60
N LYS A 132 -15.40 8.07 15.74
CA LYS A 132 -16.02 9.14 16.55
C LYS A 132 -15.00 10.05 17.23
N MET A 133 -13.79 9.56 17.51
CA MET A 133 -12.68 10.34 18.08
C MET A 133 -11.89 11.10 17.01
N SER A 134 -12.09 10.79 15.75
CA SER A 134 -11.34 11.38 14.64
C SER A 134 -11.56 12.88 14.51
N ILE A 135 -10.47 13.62 14.32
CA ILE A 135 -10.43 15.07 14.11
C ILE A 135 -10.14 15.31 12.64
N LYS A 136 -11.01 16.03 11.93
CA LYS A 136 -10.79 16.38 10.53
C LYS A 136 -9.63 17.37 10.41
N ILE A 137 -8.78 17.15 9.43
CA ILE A 137 -7.71 18.12 9.06
C ILE A 137 -8.35 19.39 8.53
N LYS A 138 -7.92 20.53 9.07
CA LYS A 138 -8.48 21.85 8.75
C LYS A 138 -7.60 22.66 7.83
N ASP A 139 -6.30 22.54 7.96
CA ASP A 139 -5.35 23.41 7.29
C ASP A 139 -4.06 22.69 6.88
N LYS A 140 -3.23 23.41 6.13
CA LYS A 140 -1.92 22.98 5.66
C LYS A 140 -0.95 22.63 6.79
N ALA A 141 -1.03 23.34 7.92
CA ALA A 141 -0.12 23.09 9.04
C ALA A 141 -0.38 21.72 9.67
N GLU A 142 -1.65 21.30 9.77
CA GLU A 142 -2.02 19.97 10.24
C GLU A 142 -1.57 18.88 9.23
N MET A 143 -1.70 19.13 7.92
CA MET A 143 -1.15 18.23 6.88
C MET A 143 0.36 18.09 7.02
N ALA A 144 1.08 19.20 7.17
CA ALA A 144 2.54 19.19 7.35
C ALA A 144 2.96 18.44 8.62
N ASN A 145 2.19 18.51 9.70
CA ASN A 145 2.46 17.77 10.93
C ASN A 145 2.31 16.25 10.72
N VAL A 146 1.23 15.80 10.04
CA VAL A 146 1.06 14.37 9.69
C VAL A 146 2.24 13.87 8.86
N ALA A 147 2.55 14.59 7.78
CA ALA A 147 3.64 14.23 6.89
C ALA A 147 5.00 14.22 7.61
N THR A 148 5.24 15.17 8.51
CA THR A 148 6.47 15.23 9.32
C THR A 148 6.61 13.99 10.21
N ILE A 149 5.55 13.60 10.92
CA ILE A 149 5.57 12.43 11.79
C ILE A 149 5.85 11.14 10.99
N ALA A 150 5.13 10.96 9.89
CA ALA A 150 5.30 9.80 9.03
C ALA A 150 6.68 9.77 8.33
N ALA A 151 7.26 10.95 8.07
CA ALA A 151 8.63 11.11 7.58
C ALA A 151 9.73 11.01 8.66
N ASN A 152 9.48 10.33 9.78
CA ASN A 152 10.43 10.20 10.90
C ASN A 152 10.87 11.55 11.51
N ASN A 153 9.96 12.50 11.66
CA ASN A 153 10.16 13.88 12.12
C ASN A 153 10.99 14.77 11.17
N ASP A 154 11.05 14.45 9.89
CA ASP A 154 11.63 15.31 8.87
C ASP A 154 10.64 16.40 8.45
N ARG A 155 10.83 17.60 9.00
CA ARG A 155 9.96 18.74 8.73
C ARG A 155 10.09 19.29 7.31
N ALA A 156 11.23 19.09 6.66
CA ALA A 156 11.42 19.52 5.28
C ALA A 156 10.52 18.70 4.34
N ILE A 157 10.51 17.37 4.50
CA ILE A 157 9.61 16.47 3.79
C ILE A 157 8.15 16.81 4.12
N GLY A 158 7.83 17.03 5.42
CA GLY A 158 6.47 17.38 5.84
C GLY A 158 5.91 18.62 5.15
N ASN A 159 6.70 19.69 5.09
CA ASN A 159 6.30 20.92 4.42
C ASN A 159 6.17 20.73 2.90
N LEU A 160 7.12 20.04 2.28
CA LEU A 160 7.13 19.77 0.84
C LEU A 160 5.85 19.01 0.39
N LEU A 161 5.45 17.99 1.16
CA LEU A 161 4.24 17.22 0.87
C LEU A 161 2.96 18.03 1.12
N ALA A 162 2.92 18.86 2.18
CA ALA A 162 1.80 19.74 2.43
C ALA A 162 1.63 20.79 1.32
N ASP A 163 2.75 21.34 0.79
CA ASP A 163 2.75 22.24 -0.36
C ASP A 163 2.21 21.55 -1.61
N ALA A 164 2.67 20.31 -1.86
CA ALA A 164 2.22 19.51 -2.98
C ALA A 164 0.71 19.26 -2.92
N MET A 165 0.23 18.76 -1.78
CA MET A 165 -1.18 18.38 -1.59
C MET A 165 -2.14 19.57 -1.55
N GLU A 166 -1.72 20.69 -0.98
CA GLU A 166 -2.52 21.92 -1.02
C GLU A 166 -2.76 22.39 -2.45
N ARG A 167 -1.74 22.30 -3.31
CA ARG A 167 -1.82 22.80 -4.69
C ARG A 167 -2.60 21.88 -5.62
N VAL A 168 -2.44 20.56 -5.50
CA VAL A 168 -3.19 19.60 -6.33
C VAL A 168 -4.59 19.33 -5.80
N GLY A 169 -4.87 19.66 -4.53
CA GLY A 169 -6.14 19.42 -3.88
C GLY A 169 -6.35 17.97 -3.41
N LYS A 170 -7.54 17.67 -2.89
CA LYS A 170 -7.85 16.36 -2.28
C LYS A 170 -7.79 15.19 -3.26
N ASP A 171 -8.23 15.42 -4.50
CA ASP A 171 -8.30 14.43 -5.57
C ASP A 171 -7.08 14.49 -6.49
N GLY A 172 -6.12 15.37 -6.18
CA GLY A 172 -4.91 15.56 -6.95
C GLY A 172 -3.88 14.45 -6.72
N VAL A 173 -3.03 14.25 -7.71
CA VAL A 173 -2.01 13.21 -7.69
C VAL A 173 -0.67 13.78 -7.23
N VAL A 174 -0.04 13.09 -6.29
CA VAL A 174 1.36 13.34 -5.89
C VAL A 174 2.14 12.07 -6.19
N THR A 175 3.23 12.19 -6.96
CA THR A 175 4.17 11.09 -7.24
C THR A 175 5.53 11.39 -6.64
N VAL A 176 6.28 10.35 -6.34
CA VAL A 176 7.63 10.46 -5.78
C VAL A 176 8.61 9.77 -6.72
N ASP A 177 9.55 10.54 -7.25
CA ASP A 177 10.56 10.06 -8.18
C ASP A 177 11.98 10.33 -7.66
N GLU A 178 12.95 9.61 -8.20
CA GLU A 178 14.36 9.86 -7.96
C GLU A 178 14.81 11.12 -8.70
N GLY A 179 15.24 12.12 -7.95
CA GLY A 179 15.77 13.37 -8.48
C GLY A 179 17.21 13.23 -8.98
N LYS A 180 17.65 14.20 -9.75
CA LYS A 180 19.04 14.30 -10.22
C LYS A 180 19.88 15.26 -9.40
N SER A 181 19.25 16.00 -8.48
CA SER A 181 19.89 17.00 -7.63
C SER A 181 20.18 16.43 -6.24
N LEU A 182 20.95 17.16 -5.43
CA LEU A 182 21.20 16.81 -4.02
C LEU A 182 20.04 17.24 -3.09
N HIS A 183 19.12 18.04 -3.60
CA HIS A 183 17.99 18.60 -2.85
C HIS A 183 16.68 18.08 -3.41
N ASP A 184 15.67 17.99 -2.52
CA ASP A 184 14.32 17.66 -2.93
C ASP A 184 13.70 18.81 -3.71
N GLU A 185 13.02 18.49 -4.79
CA GLU A 185 12.38 19.47 -5.67
C GLU A 185 10.91 19.09 -5.86
N LEU A 186 10.04 20.10 -5.89
CA LEU A 186 8.62 19.94 -6.16
C LEU A 186 8.30 20.55 -7.52
N GLU A 187 7.89 19.70 -8.44
CA GLU A 187 7.48 20.07 -9.78
C GLU A 187 5.99 19.82 -9.98
N PHE A 188 5.32 20.68 -10.73
CA PHE A 188 3.91 20.50 -11.08
C PHE A 188 3.81 20.30 -12.58
N VAL A 189 3.22 19.18 -12.97
CA VAL A 189 3.11 18.76 -14.37
C VAL A 189 1.66 18.43 -14.72
N GLU A 190 1.36 18.51 -16.02
CA GLU A 190 0.07 18.08 -16.53
C GLU A 190 -0.07 16.55 -16.43
N GLY A 191 -1.20 16.08 -15.97
CA GLY A 191 -1.42 14.66 -15.78
C GLY A 191 -2.78 14.38 -15.13
N MET A 192 -3.14 13.11 -15.05
CA MET A 192 -4.34 12.68 -14.35
C MET A 192 -4.22 11.25 -13.84
N GLN A 193 -5.02 10.92 -12.83
CA GLN A 193 -5.21 9.55 -12.35
C GLN A 193 -6.66 9.14 -12.49
N PHE A 194 -6.89 7.86 -12.80
CA PHE A 194 -8.21 7.26 -12.77
C PHE A 194 -8.17 5.85 -12.14
N ASP A 195 -9.29 5.47 -11.55
CA ASP A 195 -9.49 4.27 -10.74
C ASP A 195 -9.68 3.01 -11.59
N ARG A 196 -8.66 2.63 -12.34
CA ARG A 196 -8.56 1.36 -13.08
C ARG A 196 -7.12 0.90 -13.09
N GLY A 197 -6.86 -0.27 -12.54
CA GLY A 197 -5.56 -0.91 -12.56
C GLY A 197 -5.35 -1.87 -13.74
N TYR A 198 -4.22 -2.55 -13.74
CA TYR A 198 -3.87 -3.48 -14.79
C TYR A 198 -4.81 -4.70 -14.84
N LEU A 199 -5.10 -5.20 -16.04
CA LEU A 199 -5.96 -6.37 -16.25
C LEU A 199 -5.26 -7.70 -15.90
N SER A 200 -3.96 -7.69 -15.73
CA SER A 200 -3.19 -8.88 -15.37
C SER A 200 -1.95 -8.51 -14.56
N PRO A 201 -1.67 -9.22 -13.43
CA PRO A 201 -0.43 -9.02 -12.66
C PRO A 201 0.85 -9.28 -13.47
N TYR A 202 0.76 -10.02 -14.58
CA TYR A 202 1.90 -10.26 -15.46
C TYR A 202 2.37 -9.03 -16.25
N PHE A 203 1.63 -7.93 -16.19
CA PHE A 203 2.08 -6.64 -16.74
C PHE A 203 3.02 -5.88 -15.81
N VAL A 204 3.12 -6.25 -14.54
CA VAL A 204 3.99 -5.62 -13.55
C VAL A 204 5.44 -5.56 -14.03
N THR A 205 6.06 -4.39 -13.87
CA THR A 205 7.48 -4.16 -14.19
C THR A 205 8.35 -4.11 -12.95
N ASP A 206 7.79 -3.66 -11.82
CA ASP A 206 8.45 -3.63 -10.53
C ASP A 206 7.71 -4.55 -9.53
N PRO A 207 8.25 -5.76 -9.27
CA PRO A 207 7.65 -6.67 -8.31
C PRO A 207 7.68 -6.17 -6.86
N GLY A 208 8.54 -5.18 -6.56
CA GLY A 208 8.67 -4.60 -5.21
C GLY A 208 7.46 -3.76 -4.84
N THR A 209 7.03 -2.89 -5.76
CA THR A 209 5.85 -2.03 -5.62
C THR A 209 4.58 -2.63 -6.20
N MET A 210 4.68 -3.73 -6.96
CA MET A 210 3.59 -4.33 -7.74
C MET A 210 3.00 -3.34 -8.77
N GLU A 211 3.84 -2.51 -9.35
CA GLU A 211 3.48 -1.52 -10.36
C GLU A 211 4.00 -1.88 -11.75
N ALA A 212 3.28 -1.44 -12.76
CA ALA A 212 3.73 -1.41 -14.14
C ALA A 212 4.10 0.02 -14.51
N VAL A 213 5.38 0.30 -14.65
CA VAL A 213 5.93 1.61 -15.02
C VAL A 213 6.31 1.60 -16.47
N LEU A 214 5.75 2.54 -17.25
CA LEU A 214 6.01 2.73 -18.68
C LEU A 214 6.63 4.10 -18.88
N GLU A 215 7.87 4.14 -19.38
CA GLU A 215 8.59 5.38 -19.72
C GLU A 215 8.38 5.71 -21.19
N ASP A 216 7.94 6.94 -21.47
CA ASP A 216 7.70 7.46 -22.83
C ASP A 216 6.75 6.59 -23.70
N PRO A 217 5.61 6.09 -23.12
CA PRO A 217 4.74 5.15 -23.81
C PRO A 217 3.90 5.78 -24.90
N TYR A 218 3.47 4.92 -25.84
CA TYR A 218 2.28 5.17 -26.65
C TYR A 218 1.03 4.83 -25.83
N ILE A 219 -0.10 5.53 -26.11
CA ILE A 219 -1.37 5.34 -25.41
C ILE A 219 -2.48 5.14 -26.42
N LEU A 220 -3.07 3.96 -26.44
CA LEU A 220 -4.25 3.63 -27.24
C LEU A 220 -5.51 3.83 -26.38
N VAL A 221 -6.47 4.61 -26.88
CA VAL A 221 -7.78 4.83 -26.25
C VAL A 221 -8.86 4.31 -27.18
N PHE A 222 -9.52 3.22 -26.77
CA PHE A 222 -10.50 2.49 -27.59
C PHE A 222 -11.84 2.27 -26.85
N GLU A 223 -12.97 2.65 -27.46
CA GLU A 223 -14.28 2.65 -26.79
C GLU A 223 -14.80 1.25 -26.44
N LYS A 224 -14.52 0.25 -27.28
CA LYS A 224 -15.10 -1.10 -27.18
C LYS A 224 -14.18 -2.11 -26.51
N LYS A 225 -14.70 -3.32 -26.39
CA LYS A 225 -13.93 -4.50 -25.98
C LYS A 225 -12.96 -4.96 -27.06
N ILE A 226 -11.80 -5.44 -26.63
CA ILE A 226 -10.78 -6.05 -27.48
C ILE A 226 -10.66 -7.52 -27.09
N SER A 227 -11.24 -8.41 -27.93
CA SER A 227 -11.19 -9.87 -27.70
C SER A 227 -10.33 -10.57 -28.74
N ASN A 228 -10.26 -10.00 -29.97
CA ASN A 228 -9.49 -10.57 -31.08
C ASN A 228 -8.14 -9.83 -31.24
N ILE A 229 -7.04 -10.55 -31.12
CA ILE A 229 -5.71 -9.96 -31.27
C ILE A 229 -5.42 -9.47 -32.70
N LYS A 230 -6.05 -10.07 -33.72
CA LYS A 230 -5.79 -9.72 -35.12
C LYS A 230 -6.04 -8.26 -35.42
N ASP A 231 -7.04 -7.66 -34.77
CA ASP A 231 -7.40 -6.25 -34.98
C ASP A 231 -6.34 -5.30 -34.38
N LEU A 232 -5.55 -5.77 -33.39
CA LEU A 232 -4.45 -5.03 -32.77
C LEU A 232 -3.11 -5.20 -33.47
N VAL A 233 -2.88 -6.31 -34.21
CA VAL A 233 -1.58 -6.62 -34.79
C VAL A 233 -0.96 -5.47 -35.57
N PRO A 234 -1.68 -4.74 -36.46
CA PRO A 234 -1.07 -3.65 -37.23
C PRO A 234 -0.48 -2.54 -36.35
N VAL A 235 -1.15 -2.20 -35.26
CA VAL A 235 -0.69 -1.17 -34.32
C VAL A 235 0.46 -1.71 -33.45
N LEU A 236 0.36 -2.97 -32.98
CA LEU A 236 1.41 -3.59 -32.17
C LEU A 236 2.74 -3.70 -32.94
N GLU A 237 2.71 -4.07 -34.20
CA GLU A 237 3.90 -4.16 -35.05
C GLU A 237 4.59 -2.78 -35.19
N GLN A 238 3.80 -1.71 -35.40
CA GLN A 238 4.34 -0.36 -35.47
C GLN A 238 4.98 0.07 -34.14
N VAL A 239 4.35 -0.23 -33.01
CA VAL A 239 4.87 0.11 -31.67
C VAL A 239 6.16 -0.67 -31.37
N VAL A 240 6.20 -1.98 -31.70
CA VAL A 240 7.39 -2.82 -31.53
C VAL A 240 8.57 -2.28 -32.34
N GLN A 241 8.32 -1.84 -33.59
CA GLN A 241 9.37 -1.25 -34.44
C GLN A 241 9.97 0.03 -33.82
N GLN A 242 9.19 0.78 -33.04
CA GLN A 242 9.67 1.97 -32.32
C GLN A 242 10.40 1.63 -31.02
N GLY A 243 10.32 0.40 -30.53
CA GLY A 243 10.93 -0.03 -29.28
C GLY A 243 10.36 0.65 -28.03
N LYS A 244 9.14 1.20 -28.10
CA LYS A 244 8.50 1.93 -27.01
C LYS A 244 7.40 1.12 -26.34
N PRO A 245 7.11 1.41 -25.05
CA PRO A 245 5.99 0.79 -24.34
C PRO A 245 4.65 1.23 -24.92
N LEU A 246 3.61 0.43 -24.63
CA LEU A 246 2.22 0.71 -25.01
C LEU A 246 1.28 0.57 -23.80
N LEU A 247 0.50 1.60 -23.53
CA LEU A 247 -0.69 1.51 -22.67
C LEU A 247 -1.94 1.34 -23.55
N ILE A 248 -2.75 0.34 -23.27
CA ILE A 248 -4.05 0.12 -23.92
C ILE A 248 -5.15 0.42 -22.90
N ILE A 249 -5.99 1.42 -23.23
CA ILE A 249 -7.18 1.79 -22.45
C ILE A 249 -8.39 1.41 -23.30
N ALA A 250 -9.13 0.38 -22.89
CA ALA A 250 -10.29 -0.11 -23.61
C ALA A 250 -11.45 -0.42 -22.65
N GLU A 251 -12.69 -0.56 -23.16
CA GLU A 251 -13.80 -1.01 -22.32
C GLU A 251 -13.43 -2.30 -21.57
N GLU A 252 -12.83 -3.25 -22.28
CA GLU A 252 -12.25 -4.47 -21.75
C GLU A 252 -11.21 -5.03 -22.72
N VAL A 253 -10.20 -5.71 -22.21
CA VAL A 253 -9.31 -6.56 -23.03
C VAL A 253 -9.39 -7.96 -22.47
N GLU A 254 -9.86 -8.92 -23.26
CA GLU A 254 -10.20 -10.27 -22.79
C GLU A 254 -9.79 -11.37 -23.78
N GLY A 255 -9.93 -12.61 -23.37
CA GLY A 255 -9.75 -13.79 -24.24
C GLY A 255 -8.35 -13.88 -24.87
N GLU A 256 -8.34 -14.15 -26.20
CA GLU A 256 -7.11 -14.32 -26.98
C GLU A 256 -6.24 -13.05 -26.98
N ALA A 257 -6.84 -11.87 -27.03
CA ALA A 257 -6.13 -10.62 -27.04
C ALA A 257 -5.32 -10.43 -25.74
N LEU A 258 -5.95 -10.58 -24.58
CA LEU A 258 -5.26 -10.46 -23.29
C LEU A 258 -4.14 -11.49 -23.13
N ALA A 259 -4.43 -12.77 -23.45
CA ALA A 259 -3.45 -13.84 -23.35
C ALA A 259 -2.21 -13.56 -24.22
N THR A 260 -2.42 -13.09 -25.45
CA THR A 260 -1.32 -12.78 -26.38
C THR A 260 -0.49 -11.59 -25.89
N LEU A 261 -1.11 -10.54 -25.38
CA LEU A 261 -0.41 -9.40 -24.80
C LEU A 261 0.47 -9.82 -23.60
N VAL A 262 -0.07 -10.63 -22.70
CA VAL A 262 0.66 -11.18 -21.54
C VAL A 262 1.85 -12.04 -22.00
N ILE A 263 1.67 -12.94 -22.97
CA ILE A 263 2.75 -13.80 -23.48
C ILE A 263 3.87 -12.94 -24.10
N ASN A 264 3.53 -11.93 -24.90
CA ASN A 264 4.54 -11.06 -25.53
C ASN A 264 5.26 -10.18 -24.50
N ARG A 265 4.56 -9.75 -23.45
CA ARG A 265 5.16 -9.06 -22.31
C ARG A 265 6.17 -9.96 -21.58
N LEU A 266 5.79 -11.20 -21.25
CA LEU A 266 6.67 -12.17 -20.58
C LEU A 266 7.89 -12.55 -21.41
N ARG A 267 7.74 -12.60 -22.74
CA ARG A 267 8.85 -12.83 -23.68
C ARG A 267 9.77 -11.63 -23.88
N GLY A 268 9.40 -10.45 -23.35
CA GLY A 268 10.14 -9.22 -23.55
C GLY A 268 10.06 -8.66 -24.98
N THR A 269 9.16 -9.19 -25.82
CA THR A 269 8.98 -8.75 -27.20
C THR A 269 8.24 -7.41 -27.27
N LEU A 270 7.29 -7.20 -26.35
CA LEU A 270 6.47 -5.99 -26.26
C LEU A 270 6.31 -5.58 -24.79
N ASN A 271 6.67 -4.35 -24.47
CA ASN A 271 6.35 -3.76 -23.17
C ASN A 271 4.96 -3.14 -23.23
N VAL A 272 3.96 -3.84 -22.71
CA VAL A 272 2.55 -3.44 -22.80
C VAL A 272 1.85 -3.59 -21.48
N VAL A 273 0.89 -2.69 -21.23
CA VAL A 273 -0.07 -2.78 -20.13
C VAL A 273 -1.46 -2.51 -20.71
N ALA A 274 -2.42 -3.29 -20.28
CA ALA A 274 -3.84 -3.10 -20.63
C ALA A 274 -4.64 -2.82 -19.37
N VAL A 275 -5.50 -1.79 -19.45
CA VAL A 275 -6.40 -1.34 -18.37
C VAL A 275 -7.80 -1.13 -18.89
N LYS A 276 -8.80 -1.21 -17.99
CA LYS A 276 -10.19 -0.84 -18.34
C LYS A 276 -10.33 0.67 -18.45
N ALA A 277 -11.13 1.11 -19.39
CA ALA A 277 -11.51 2.52 -19.49
C ALA A 277 -12.32 2.95 -18.24
N PRO A 278 -12.06 4.16 -17.70
CA PRO A 278 -12.78 4.65 -16.53
C PRO A 278 -14.23 5.03 -16.86
N GLY A 279 -15.12 4.90 -15.87
CA GLY A 279 -16.53 5.25 -15.99
C GLY A 279 -17.38 4.23 -16.75
N TYR A 280 -18.64 4.56 -16.98
CA TYR A 280 -19.64 3.75 -17.68
C TYR A 280 -20.48 4.63 -18.61
N GLY A 281 -20.96 4.06 -19.75
CA GLY A 281 -21.82 4.74 -20.69
C GLY A 281 -21.22 6.07 -21.22
N ASP A 282 -22.02 7.14 -21.25
CA ASP A 282 -21.59 8.44 -21.78
C ASP A 282 -20.46 9.08 -20.94
N ARG A 283 -20.41 8.79 -19.64
CA ARG A 283 -19.28 9.22 -18.80
C ARG A 283 -17.96 8.59 -19.21
N ARG A 284 -17.97 7.30 -19.59
CA ARG A 284 -16.78 6.65 -20.13
C ARG A 284 -16.26 7.38 -21.35
N LYS A 285 -17.15 7.73 -22.28
CA LYS A 285 -16.78 8.49 -23.48
C LYS A 285 -16.16 9.83 -23.12
N ALA A 286 -16.78 10.58 -22.23
CA ALA A 286 -16.29 11.88 -21.79
C ALA A 286 -14.90 11.77 -21.10
N MET A 287 -14.67 10.76 -20.26
CA MET A 287 -13.37 10.52 -19.64
C MET A 287 -12.31 10.07 -20.65
N MET A 288 -12.68 9.27 -21.63
CA MET A 288 -11.78 8.88 -22.73
C MET A 288 -11.41 10.06 -23.60
N GLU A 289 -12.31 11.00 -23.84
CA GLU A 289 -12.01 12.28 -24.50
C GLU A 289 -11.05 13.12 -23.68
N ASP A 290 -11.23 13.20 -22.35
CA ASP A 290 -10.33 13.93 -21.46
C ASP A 290 -8.91 13.34 -21.50
N ILE A 291 -8.81 12.00 -21.46
CA ILE A 291 -7.52 11.28 -21.63
C ILE A 291 -6.93 11.56 -23.02
N GLY A 292 -7.74 11.55 -24.06
CA GLY A 292 -7.32 11.86 -25.43
C GLY A 292 -6.73 13.26 -25.53
N ILE A 293 -7.40 14.26 -24.97
CA ILE A 293 -6.92 15.66 -24.95
C ILE A 293 -5.62 15.78 -24.14
N LEU A 294 -5.55 15.14 -22.97
CA LEU A 294 -4.36 15.16 -22.13
C LEU A 294 -3.14 14.54 -22.79
N THR A 295 -3.31 13.46 -23.56
CA THR A 295 -2.23 12.69 -24.16
C THR A 295 -1.99 12.97 -25.62
N ASN A 296 -2.81 13.82 -26.23
CA ASN A 296 -2.90 14.05 -27.68
C ASN A 296 -3.24 12.77 -28.45
N ALA A 297 -4.00 11.83 -27.84
CA ALA A 297 -4.56 10.68 -28.53
C ALA A 297 -5.81 11.06 -29.31
N THR A 298 -6.09 10.30 -30.36
CA THR A 298 -7.41 10.29 -31.00
C THR A 298 -8.22 9.12 -30.42
N PRO A 299 -9.15 9.34 -29.49
CA PRO A 299 -9.97 8.26 -28.97
C PRO A 299 -10.78 7.60 -30.10
N VAL A 300 -10.75 6.27 -30.15
CA VAL A 300 -11.39 5.51 -31.21
C VAL A 300 -12.82 5.17 -30.78
N PHE A 301 -13.77 5.99 -31.24
CA PHE A 301 -15.20 5.77 -31.05
C PHE A 301 -15.83 5.20 -32.31
N GLU A 302 -16.76 4.26 -32.14
CA GLU A 302 -17.47 3.65 -33.27
C GLU A 302 -18.20 4.68 -34.13
N ALA A 303 -18.77 5.70 -33.49
CA ALA A 303 -19.48 6.78 -34.16
C ALA A 303 -18.60 7.57 -35.15
N LEU A 304 -17.28 7.53 -35.00
CA LEU A 304 -16.32 8.18 -35.88
C LEU A 304 -15.86 7.31 -37.07
N GLY A 305 -16.34 6.07 -37.15
CA GLY A 305 -16.07 5.14 -38.25
C GLY A 305 -14.62 4.61 -38.30
N LYS A 306 -13.75 4.95 -37.34
CA LYS A 306 -12.39 4.43 -37.23
C LYS A 306 -12.40 3.02 -36.65
N LYS A 307 -11.63 2.12 -37.27
CA LYS A 307 -11.45 0.75 -36.80
C LYS A 307 -10.06 0.56 -36.21
N LEU A 308 -9.93 -0.44 -35.34
CA LEU A 308 -8.67 -0.74 -34.63
C LEU A 308 -7.54 -1.14 -35.60
N ASP A 309 -7.88 -1.87 -36.67
CA ASP A 309 -6.97 -2.33 -37.73
C ASP A 309 -6.44 -1.23 -38.65
N SER A 310 -7.08 -0.05 -38.64
CA SER A 310 -6.71 1.11 -39.47
C SER A 310 -5.90 2.16 -38.72
N LEU A 311 -5.54 1.94 -37.45
CA LEU A 311 -4.82 2.88 -36.62
C LEU A 311 -3.34 2.97 -37.01
N THR A 312 -2.82 4.17 -36.82
CA THR A 312 -1.39 4.49 -37.01
C THR A 312 -0.82 5.07 -35.71
N LEU A 313 0.50 5.18 -35.63
CA LEU A 313 1.15 5.82 -34.49
C LEU A 313 0.70 7.27 -34.25
N ALA A 314 0.23 7.96 -35.29
CA ALA A 314 -0.28 9.33 -35.17
C ALA A 314 -1.61 9.41 -34.41
N ASP A 315 -2.36 8.32 -34.33
CA ASP A 315 -3.63 8.24 -33.59
C ASP A 315 -3.42 7.92 -32.10
N LEU A 316 -2.20 7.44 -31.76
CA LEU A 316 -1.84 7.10 -30.39
C LEU A 316 -1.39 8.34 -29.62
N GLY A 317 -1.84 8.43 -28.38
CA GLY A 317 -1.37 9.43 -27.44
C GLY A 317 0.05 9.13 -26.94
N ARG A 318 0.62 10.11 -26.26
CA ARG A 318 1.93 10.03 -25.63
C ARG A 318 1.90 10.62 -24.22
N ALA A 319 2.75 10.13 -23.36
CA ALA A 319 3.07 10.72 -22.08
C ALA A 319 4.55 10.50 -21.77
N LYS A 320 5.08 11.26 -20.82
CA LYS A 320 6.43 11.05 -20.32
C LYS A 320 6.53 9.75 -19.53
N LYS A 321 5.53 9.50 -18.68
CA LYS A 321 5.50 8.34 -17.82
C LYS A 321 4.04 7.91 -17.54
N VAL A 322 3.82 6.61 -17.45
CA VAL A 322 2.57 6.03 -16.95
C VAL A 322 2.89 5.03 -15.86
N ILE A 323 2.16 5.12 -14.75
CA ILE A 323 2.25 4.19 -13.63
C ILE A 323 0.89 3.50 -13.49
N VAL A 324 0.89 2.18 -13.47
CA VAL A 324 -0.34 1.38 -13.30
C VAL A 324 -0.15 0.42 -12.13
N ASP A 325 -0.93 0.60 -11.10
CA ASP A 325 -1.05 -0.35 -9.99
C ASP A 325 -2.27 -1.28 -10.16
N LYS A 326 -2.63 -2.04 -9.14
CA LYS A 326 -3.79 -2.94 -9.19
C LYS A 326 -5.14 -2.21 -9.26
N ASP A 327 -5.19 -0.97 -8.82
CA ASP A 327 -6.43 -0.20 -8.64
C ASP A 327 -6.48 1.06 -9.53
N ASN A 328 -5.33 1.64 -9.86
CA ASN A 328 -5.22 2.95 -10.50
C ASN A 328 -4.31 2.97 -11.72
N THR A 329 -4.55 3.94 -12.60
CA THR A 329 -3.66 4.33 -13.69
C THR A 329 -3.37 5.81 -13.59
N THR A 330 -2.08 6.18 -13.50
CA THR A 330 -1.59 7.56 -13.43
C THR A 330 -0.83 7.91 -14.69
N ILE A 331 -1.27 8.94 -15.40
CA ILE A 331 -0.61 9.50 -16.58
C ILE A 331 0.10 10.78 -16.16
N ILE A 332 1.40 10.88 -16.42
CA ILE A 332 2.27 11.98 -16.01
C ILE A 332 2.87 12.62 -17.25
N GLU A 333 2.81 13.94 -17.35
CA GLU A 333 3.27 14.73 -18.48
C GLU A 333 2.72 14.20 -19.81
N GLY A 334 1.38 14.27 -19.98
CA GLY A 334 0.73 13.97 -21.26
C GLY A 334 1.16 14.93 -22.35
N ALA A 335 1.26 14.44 -23.60
CA ALA A 335 1.70 15.24 -24.76
C ALA A 335 0.60 16.16 -25.32
N GLY A 336 -0.52 16.32 -24.64
CA GLY A 336 -1.58 17.23 -25.01
C GLY A 336 -1.17 18.69 -24.96
N LYS A 337 -1.78 19.53 -25.78
CA LYS A 337 -1.47 20.96 -25.73
C LYS A 337 -2.17 21.61 -24.54
N ALA A 338 -1.44 22.40 -23.77
CA ALA A 338 -1.97 23.12 -22.61
C ALA A 338 -3.21 23.99 -22.94
N SER A 339 -3.25 24.55 -24.18
CA SER A 339 -4.42 25.28 -24.69
C SER A 339 -5.70 24.43 -24.75
N ASP A 340 -5.55 23.19 -25.22
CA ASP A 340 -6.68 22.28 -25.45
C ASP A 340 -7.18 21.70 -24.11
N ILE A 341 -6.25 21.39 -23.20
CA ILE A 341 -6.54 20.99 -21.82
C ILE A 341 -7.29 22.11 -21.09
N LYS A 342 -6.82 23.37 -21.21
CA LYS A 342 -7.50 24.52 -20.61
C LYS A 342 -8.89 24.74 -21.20
N ALA A 343 -9.05 24.64 -22.52
CA ALA A 343 -10.34 24.76 -23.17
C ALA A 343 -11.33 23.68 -22.67
N ARG A 344 -10.83 22.44 -22.45
CA ARG A 344 -11.63 21.34 -21.91
C ARG A 344 -12.04 21.61 -20.45
N ILE A 345 -11.15 22.08 -19.62
CA ILE A 345 -11.42 22.51 -18.24
C ILE A 345 -12.52 23.57 -18.21
N ASP A 346 -12.43 24.59 -19.06
CA ASP A 346 -13.43 25.65 -19.15
C ASP A 346 -14.77 25.17 -19.69
N GLN A 347 -14.77 24.13 -20.54
CA GLN A 347 -15.98 23.46 -20.98
C GLN A 347 -16.67 22.75 -19.82
N ILE A 348 -15.93 21.93 -19.05
CA ILE A 348 -16.47 21.20 -17.90
C ILE A 348 -17.02 22.18 -16.84
N ARG A 349 -16.35 23.30 -16.58
CA ARG A 349 -16.89 24.34 -15.67
C ARG A 349 -18.24 24.87 -16.12
N ARG A 350 -18.40 25.15 -17.42
CA ARG A 350 -19.70 25.58 -17.98
C ARG A 350 -20.76 24.49 -17.86
N GLU A 351 -20.40 23.22 -18.02
CA GLU A 351 -21.32 22.11 -17.84
C GLU A 351 -21.79 22.02 -16.37
N ILE A 352 -20.89 22.26 -15.39
CA ILE A 352 -21.21 22.32 -13.96
C ILE A 352 -22.21 23.44 -13.66
N GLU A 353 -22.01 24.64 -14.25
CA GLU A 353 -22.89 25.78 -14.06
C GLU A 353 -24.29 25.55 -14.64
N ASN A 354 -24.39 24.80 -15.73
CA ASN A 354 -25.64 24.58 -16.47
C ASN A 354 -26.44 23.33 -16.04
N THR A 355 -25.83 22.42 -15.26
CA THR A 355 -26.52 21.21 -14.82
C THR A 355 -27.47 21.48 -13.67
N SER A 356 -28.70 20.94 -13.77
CA SER A 356 -29.71 20.97 -12.70
C SER A 356 -29.69 19.75 -11.79
N SER A 357 -28.91 18.72 -12.14
CA SER A 357 -28.77 17.47 -11.39
C SER A 357 -27.59 17.57 -10.41
N ASP A 358 -27.84 17.46 -9.11
CA ASP A 358 -26.79 17.48 -8.10
C ASP A 358 -25.81 16.30 -8.28
N TYR A 359 -26.31 15.14 -8.70
CA TYR A 359 -25.47 13.98 -8.99
C TYR A 359 -24.56 14.20 -10.21
N ASP A 360 -25.06 14.80 -11.29
CA ASP A 360 -24.25 15.10 -12.47
C ASP A 360 -23.24 16.21 -12.16
N ARG A 361 -23.62 17.18 -11.34
CA ARG A 361 -22.73 18.23 -10.84
C ARG A 361 -21.56 17.62 -10.08
N GLU A 362 -21.80 16.74 -9.11
CA GLU A 362 -20.77 16.04 -8.35
C GLU A 362 -19.79 15.30 -9.28
N LYS A 363 -20.32 14.60 -10.30
CA LYS A 363 -19.48 13.83 -11.24
C LYS A 363 -18.70 14.71 -12.22
N LEU A 364 -19.21 15.86 -12.59
CA LEU A 364 -18.49 16.86 -13.37
C LEU A 364 -17.39 17.54 -12.53
N GLU A 365 -17.66 17.83 -11.25
CA GLU A 365 -16.65 18.35 -10.31
C GLU A 365 -15.51 17.36 -10.09
N GLU A 366 -15.80 16.06 -9.92
CA GLU A 366 -14.81 15.00 -9.85
C GLU A 366 -13.92 14.96 -11.12
N ARG A 367 -14.54 15.04 -12.29
CA ARG A 367 -13.84 15.05 -13.57
C ARG A 367 -12.97 16.29 -13.74
N LEU A 368 -13.50 17.46 -13.34
CA LEU A 368 -12.76 18.72 -13.32
C LEU A 368 -11.53 18.64 -12.41
N ALA A 369 -11.69 18.10 -11.19
CA ALA A 369 -10.59 17.96 -10.23
C ALA A 369 -9.47 17.07 -10.79
N LYS A 370 -9.82 15.93 -11.42
CA LYS A 370 -8.85 15.02 -12.05
C LYS A 370 -8.06 15.65 -13.20
N LEU A 371 -8.69 16.50 -14.01
CA LEU A 371 -8.03 17.12 -15.16
C LEU A 371 -7.30 18.42 -14.80
N ALA A 372 -7.88 19.24 -13.90
CA ALA A 372 -7.33 20.54 -13.52
C ALA A 372 -6.27 20.47 -12.40
N GLY A 373 -6.31 19.44 -11.57
CA GLY A 373 -5.38 19.25 -10.45
C GLY A 373 -3.95 18.95 -10.90
N GLY A 374 -3.78 18.31 -12.05
CA GLY A 374 -2.47 17.89 -12.54
C GLY A 374 -1.81 16.85 -11.63
N VAL A 375 -0.49 16.74 -11.75
CA VAL A 375 0.35 15.87 -10.92
C VAL A 375 1.43 16.70 -10.24
N ALA A 376 1.52 16.62 -8.91
CA ALA A 376 2.67 17.12 -8.17
C ALA A 376 3.73 16.02 -8.13
N LYS A 377 4.91 16.29 -8.66
CA LYS A 377 6.02 15.37 -8.72
C LYS A 377 7.08 15.78 -7.71
N VAL A 378 7.28 14.95 -6.71
CA VAL A 378 8.33 15.12 -5.70
C VAL A 378 9.58 14.39 -6.20
N ASN A 379 10.60 15.13 -6.61
CA ASN A 379 11.90 14.59 -7.00
C ASN A 379 12.80 14.58 -5.76
N VAL A 380 13.11 13.38 -5.26
CA VAL A 380 13.91 13.20 -4.05
C VAL A 380 15.40 13.34 -4.39
N GLY A 381 16.11 14.20 -3.63
CA GLY A 381 17.55 14.43 -3.81
C GLY A 381 18.37 13.75 -2.71
N ALA A 382 19.49 13.10 -3.10
CA ALA A 382 20.45 12.52 -2.16
C ALA A 382 21.85 12.40 -2.77
N ALA A 383 22.87 12.20 -1.91
CA ALA A 383 24.25 12.09 -2.37
C ALA A 383 24.61 10.67 -2.85
N THR A 384 23.91 9.64 -2.39
CA THR A 384 24.16 8.24 -2.73
C THR A 384 22.87 7.52 -3.11
N GLU A 385 22.98 6.47 -3.92
CA GLU A 385 21.82 5.66 -4.33
C GLU A 385 21.10 5.00 -3.12
N SER A 386 21.85 4.57 -2.13
CA SER A 386 21.27 3.97 -0.91
C SER A 386 20.47 4.97 -0.08
N GLU A 387 21.01 6.20 0.05
CA GLU A 387 20.31 7.31 0.73
C GLU A 387 19.07 7.73 -0.07
N MET A 388 19.17 7.79 -1.40
CA MET A 388 18.07 8.11 -2.30
C MET A 388 16.89 7.15 -2.11
N LYS A 389 17.14 5.85 -2.13
CA LYS A 389 16.11 4.82 -1.95
C LYS A 389 15.45 4.90 -0.57
N GLU A 390 16.25 5.09 0.49
CA GLU A 390 15.72 5.24 1.86
C GLU A 390 14.86 6.49 1.98
N LYS A 391 15.33 7.63 1.46
CA LYS A 391 14.61 8.89 1.51
C LYS A 391 13.33 8.86 0.66
N LYS A 392 13.39 8.23 -0.53
CA LYS A 392 12.21 8.03 -1.38
C LYS A 392 11.13 7.23 -0.65
N ALA A 393 11.47 6.09 -0.05
CA ALA A 393 10.53 5.28 0.73
C ALA A 393 9.91 6.09 1.87
N ARG A 394 10.70 6.90 2.58
CA ARG A 394 10.22 7.77 3.67
C ARG A 394 9.25 8.85 3.17
N VAL A 395 9.48 9.42 1.99
CA VAL A 395 8.57 10.40 1.37
C VAL A 395 7.28 9.71 0.93
N GLU A 396 7.35 8.50 0.38
CA GLU A 396 6.18 7.70 -0.02
C GLU A 396 5.32 7.34 1.21
N ASP A 397 5.92 6.87 2.30
CA ASP A 397 5.20 6.59 3.56
C ASP A 397 4.50 7.85 4.10
N ALA A 398 5.19 8.99 4.09
CA ALA A 398 4.63 10.26 4.52
C ALA A 398 3.47 10.73 3.61
N LEU A 399 3.57 10.51 2.30
CA LEU A 399 2.50 10.81 1.35
C LEU A 399 1.25 9.97 1.62
N HIS A 400 1.42 8.65 1.81
CA HIS A 400 0.32 7.73 2.11
C HIS A 400 -0.37 8.07 3.43
N ALA A 401 0.40 8.33 4.49
CA ALA A 401 -0.13 8.73 5.78
C ALA A 401 -0.92 10.04 5.70
N THR A 402 -0.42 11.02 4.91
CA THR A 402 -1.10 12.30 4.73
C THR A 402 -2.41 12.15 3.97
N ARG A 403 -2.45 11.32 2.91
CA ARG A 403 -3.70 10.98 2.20
C ARG A 403 -4.70 10.32 3.13
N ALA A 404 -4.26 9.30 3.88
CA ALA A 404 -5.11 8.61 4.85
C ALA A 404 -5.71 9.57 5.91
N ALA A 405 -4.94 10.57 6.33
CA ALA A 405 -5.38 11.59 7.27
C ALA A 405 -6.39 12.59 6.66
N ILE A 406 -6.23 12.94 5.40
CA ILE A 406 -7.21 13.77 4.68
C ILE A 406 -8.54 13.04 4.51
N GLU A 407 -8.50 11.73 4.22
CA GLU A 407 -9.69 10.91 4.01
C GLU A 407 -10.52 10.74 5.29
N GLU A 408 -9.90 10.34 6.39
CA GLU A 408 -10.62 9.92 7.61
C GLU A 408 -10.28 10.76 8.85
N GLY A 409 -9.43 11.78 8.72
CA GLY A 409 -8.98 12.60 9.85
C GLY A 409 -7.85 11.97 10.65
N ILE A 410 -7.55 12.60 11.77
CA ILE A 410 -6.42 12.26 12.65
C ILE A 410 -6.87 11.90 14.06
N LEU A 411 -6.03 11.17 14.77
CA LEU A 411 -6.17 10.74 16.16
C LEU A 411 -4.92 11.15 16.96
N PRO A 412 -4.98 11.22 18.29
CA PRO A 412 -3.78 11.33 19.11
C PRO A 412 -2.88 10.11 18.88
N GLY A 413 -1.63 10.36 18.47
CA GLY A 413 -0.67 9.34 18.06
C GLY A 413 -0.01 8.61 19.24
N GLY A 414 1.04 7.84 18.91
CA GLY A 414 1.82 7.14 19.91
C GLY A 414 1.09 5.99 20.63
N GLY A 415 0.06 5.41 19.98
CA GLY A 415 -0.76 4.33 20.55
C GLY A 415 -1.84 4.79 21.54
N VAL A 416 -1.96 6.10 21.76
CA VAL A 416 -2.94 6.68 22.70
C VAL A 416 -4.37 6.45 22.25
N ALA A 417 -4.68 6.60 20.97
CA ALA A 417 -6.03 6.45 20.43
C ALA A 417 -6.58 5.04 20.65
N LEU A 418 -5.79 3.99 20.37
CA LEU A 418 -6.18 2.60 20.60
C LEU A 418 -6.45 2.32 22.08
N LEU A 419 -5.57 2.79 22.96
CA LEU A 419 -5.77 2.65 24.40
C LEU A 419 -7.05 3.37 24.86
N ARG A 420 -7.30 4.59 24.40
CA ARG A 420 -8.52 5.36 24.75
C ARG A 420 -9.78 4.69 24.24
N ALA A 421 -9.79 4.27 22.99
CA ALA A 421 -10.94 3.60 22.39
C ALA A 421 -11.26 2.29 23.16
N SER A 422 -10.23 1.50 23.48
CA SER A 422 -10.40 0.24 24.21
C SER A 422 -10.94 0.39 25.65
N THR A 423 -10.69 1.54 26.30
CA THR A 423 -11.24 1.81 27.65
C THR A 423 -12.67 2.33 27.63
N GLN A 424 -13.25 2.64 26.48
CA GLN A 424 -14.57 3.23 26.32
C GLN A 424 -15.60 2.29 25.69
N VAL A 425 -15.24 1.04 25.46
CA VAL A 425 -16.11 0.00 24.94
C VAL A 425 -16.22 -1.16 25.93
N GLN A 426 -17.34 -1.88 25.90
CA GLN A 426 -17.62 -3.01 26.78
C GLN A 426 -18.32 -4.11 25.97
N PRO A 427 -18.10 -5.40 26.29
CA PRO A 427 -18.80 -6.48 25.63
C PRO A 427 -20.30 -6.39 25.90
N ALA A 428 -21.11 -6.66 24.88
CA ALA A 428 -22.56 -6.70 25.01
C ALA A 428 -22.98 -7.84 25.94
N GLU A 429 -24.05 -7.66 26.71
CA GLU A 429 -24.59 -8.67 27.64
C GLU A 429 -25.05 -9.96 26.94
N THR A 430 -25.31 -9.91 25.64
CA THR A 430 -25.72 -11.03 24.79
C THR A 430 -24.59 -11.99 24.42
N LEU A 431 -23.34 -11.60 24.65
CA LEU A 431 -22.18 -12.43 24.31
C LEU A 431 -21.98 -13.57 25.29
N SER A 432 -21.60 -14.74 24.76
CA SER A 432 -21.18 -15.88 25.57
C SER A 432 -19.87 -15.63 26.33
N GLN A 433 -19.53 -16.43 27.30
CA GLN A 433 -18.29 -16.29 28.08
C GLN A 433 -17.03 -16.40 27.19
N ASP A 434 -17.06 -17.26 26.18
CA ASP A 434 -15.95 -17.42 25.24
C ASP A 434 -15.82 -16.22 24.29
N GLU A 435 -16.95 -15.64 23.87
CA GLU A 435 -16.96 -14.39 23.11
C GLU A 435 -16.46 -13.21 23.95
N ILE A 436 -16.88 -13.09 25.21
CA ILE A 436 -16.38 -12.07 26.15
C ILE A 436 -14.86 -12.21 26.32
N THR A 437 -14.36 -13.45 26.38
CA THR A 437 -12.92 -13.69 26.47
C THR A 437 -12.21 -13.17 25.22
N GLY A 438 -12.73 -13.45 24.01
CA GLY A 438 -12.23 -12.91 22.74
C GLY A 438 -12.24 -11.38 22.68
N TYR A 439 -13.34 -10.78 23.13
CA TYR A 439 -13.49 -9.33 23.22
C TYR A 439 -12.40 -8.70 24.11
N ASN A 440 -12.20 -9.23 25.29
CA ASN A 440 -11.23 -8.75 26.26
C ASN A 440 -9.76 -8.94 25.79
N ILE A 441 -9.47 -9.93 24.94
CA ILE A 441 -8.15 -10.11 24.31
C ILE A 441 -7.82 -8.89 23.47
N VAL A 442 -8.74 -8.39 22.66
CA VAL A 442 -8.52 -7.20 21.82
C VAL A 442 -8.32 -5.95 22.69
N LEU A 443 -9.11 -5.77 23.75
CA LEU A 443 -8.94 -4.63 24.67
C LEU A 443 -7.53 -4.61 25.28
N ARG A 444 -7.00 -5.78 25.66
CA ARG A 444 -5.62 -5.89 26.16
C ARG A 444 -4.59 -5.64 25.09
N ALA A 445 -4.79 -6.17 23.88
CA ALA A 445 -3.87 -6.00 22.76
C ALA A 445 -3.73 -4.53 22.31
N CYS A 446 -4.77 -3.71 22.47
CA CYS A 446 -4.73 -2.27 22.18
C CYS A 446 -3.70 -1.48 23.01
N ARG A 447 -3.20 -2.08 24.10
CA ARG A 447 -2.11 -1.50 24.91
C ARG A 447 -0.73 -1.73 24.32
N ALA A 448 -0.57 -2.77 23.49
CA ALA A 448 0.72 -3.23 23.01
C ALA A 448 1.52 -2.18 22.19
N PRO A 449 0.92 -1.37 21.30
CA PRO A 449 1.66 -0.34 20.56
C PRO A 449 2.30 0.71 21.49
N LEU A 450 1.53 1.30 22.40
CA LEU A 450 2.06 2.27 23.36
C LEU A 450 3.13 1.66 24.28
N THR A 451 2.90 0.44 24.77
CA THR A 451 3.87 -0.29 25.59
C THR A 451 5.20 -0.48 24.84
N MET A 452 5.13 -0.85 23.55
CA MET A 452 6.33 -1.06 22.74
C MET A 452 7.08 0.24 22.44
N ILE A 453 6.36 1.32 22.11
CA ILE A 453 6.94 2.65 21.89
C ILE A 453 7.69 3.13 23.13
N ALA A 454 7.09 2.98 24.31
CA ALA A 454 7.73 3.35 25.58
C ALA A 454 8.96 2.47 25.88
N THR A 455 8.86 1.17 25.65
CA THR A 455 9.98 0.24 25.81
C THR A 455 11.15 0.57 24.89
N ASN A 456 10.90 0.89 23.62
CA ASN A 456 11.91 1.33 22.67
C ASN A 456 12.56 2.68 23.10
N ALA A 457 11.81 3.51 23.83
CA ALA A 457 12.32 4.74 24.41
C ALA A 457 13.09 4.54 25.73
N GLY A 458 13.24 3.30 26.20
CA GLY A 458 13.98 2.97 27.43
C GLY A 458 13.18 3.16 28.72
N GLN A 459 11.84 3.24 28.62
CA GLN A 459 10.92 3.37 29.75
C GLN A 459 10.20 2.03 30.02
N ASP A 460 9.69 1.86 31.23
CA ASP A 460 8.78 0.75 31.53
C ASP A 460 7.44 0.97 30.83
N GLY A 461 7.19 0.15 29.80
CA GLY A 461 5.98 0.28 28.97
C GLY A 461 4.69 0.03 29.75
N GLY A 462 4.70 -0.81 30.80
CA GLY A 462 3.55 -1.07 31.65
C GLY A 462 3.19 0.15 32.50
N ILE A 463 4.18 0.79 33.11
CA ILE A 463 4.01 2.02 33.90
C ILE A 463 3.50 3.17 33.02
N VAL A 464 4.13 3.34 31.84
CA VAL A 464 3.69 4.39 30.88
C VAL A 464 2.25 4.16 30.45
N CYS A 465 1.90 2.93 30.09
CA CYS A 465 0.54 2.58 29.66
C CYS A 465 -0.50 2.85 30.76
N SER A 466 -0.20 2.52 32.02
CA SER A 466 -1.09 2.79 33.16
C SER A 466 -1.29 4.29 33.38
N LYS A 467 -0.22 5.09 33.38
CA LYS A 467 -0.32 6.56 33.51
C LYS A 467 -1.12 7.19 32.37
N VAL A 468 -0.91 6.74 31.13
CA VAL A 468 -1.68 7.24 30.00
C VAL A 468 -3.15 6.81 30.10
N ALA A 469 -3.46 5.61 30.60
CA ALA A 469 -4.83 5.15 30.79
C ALA A 469 -5.60 6.03 31.79
N GLU A 470 -4.96 6.50 32.84
CA GLU A 470 -5.54 7.41 33.85
C GLU A 470 -5.73 8.83 33.35
N ALA A 471 -4.89 9.28 32.40
CA ALA A 471 -4.97 10.62 31.83
C ALA A 471 -6.24 10.78 30.95
N LYS A 472 -6.71 12.00 30.73
CA LYS A 472 -7.92 12.32 29.98
C LYS A 472 -7.63 12.98 28.62
N GLY A 473 -8.58 12.88 27.71
CA GLY A 473 -8.53 13.53 26.39
C GLY A 473 -7.37 13.00 25.56
N ASN A 474 -6.66 13.89 24.90
CA ASN A 474 -5.54 13.58 24.02
C ASN A 474 -4.19 13.44 24.75
N ASN A 475 -4.18 13.50 26.09
CA ASN A 475 -2.94 13.39 26.84
C ASN A 475 -2.33 11.98 26.70
N GLY A 476 -1.07 11.93 26.35
CA GLY A 476 -0.31 10.72 26.11
C GLY A 476 1.15 10.87 26.51
N TYR A 477 1.96 9.90 26.16
CA TYR A 477 3.41 9.93 26.37
C TYR A 477 4.14 10.20 25.06
N ASN A 478 4.81 11.33 24.97
CA ASN A 478 5.69 11.67 23.87
C ASN A 478 7.06 11.00 24.07
N ALA A 479 7.30 9.91 23.35
CA ALA A 479 8.52 9.12 23.46
C ALA A 479 9.78 9.83 22.93
N LEU A 480 9.61 10.89 22.10
CA LEU A 480 10.74 11.68 21.62
C LEU A 480 11.32 12.55 22.74
N THR A 481 10.45 13.23 23.48
CA THR A 481 10.79 14.19 24.53
C THR A 481 10.79 13.63 25.95
N ASN A 482 10.23 12.42 26.14
CA ASN A 482 9.95 11.78 27.44
C ASN A 482 8.96 12.58 28.32
N VAL A 483 8.00 13.29 27.73
CA VAL A 483 7.04 14.13 28.44
C VAL A 483 5.62 13.58 28.26
N TYR A 484 4.79 13.73 29.30
CA TYR A 484 3.34 13.49 29.23
C TYR A 484 2.65 14.79 28.86
N GLU A 485 2.01 14.85 27.70
CA GLU A 485 1.42 16.06 27.16
C GLU A 485 0.23 15.76 26.24
N ASP A 486 -0.46 16.80 25.77
CA ASP A 486 -1.51 16.67 24.75
C ASP A 486 -0.85 16.34 23.41
N MET A 487 -1.04 15.10 22.95
CA MET A 487 -0.38 14.56 21.75
C MET A 487 -0.78 15.32 20.48
N VAL A 488 -2.04 15.75 20.37
CA VAL A 488 -2.52 16.51 19.21
C VAL A 488 -1.85 17.89 19.16
N LYS A 489 -1.78 18.59 20.30
CA LYS A 489 -1.09 19.89 20.38
C LYS A 489 0.41 19.79 20.16
N ALA A 490 1.02 18.68 20.59
CA ALA A 490 2.43 18.38 20.36
C ALA A 490 2.73 17.98 18.91
N GLY A 491 1.70 17.82 18.07
CA GLY A 491 1.85 17.36 16.68
C GLY A 491 2.08 15.85 16.55
N VAL A 492 1.98 15.07 17.62
CA VAL A 492 2.11 13.60 17.59
C VAL A 492 0.73 13.01 17.30
N ILE A 493 0.49 12.74 16.03
CA ILE A 493 -0.83 12.37 15.50
C ILE A 493 -0.71 11.18 14.55
N ASP A 494 -1.74 10.31 14.54
CA ASP A 494 -1.84 9.17 13.65
C ASP A 494 -3.08 9.31 12.76
N PRO A 495 -3.03 8.94 11.46
CA PRO A 495 -4.23 8.89 10.63
C PRO A 495 -5.23 7.85 11.15
N THR A 496 -6.51 8.21 11.18
CA THR A 496 -7.59 7.32 11.65
C THR A 496 -7.65 6.04 10.80
N LYS A 497 -7.53 6.16 9.48
CA LYS A 497 -7.50 5.04 8.53
C LYS A 497 -6.37 4.06 8.84
N VAL A 498 -5.16 4.56 9.12
CA VAL A 498 -4.00 3.73 9.49
C VAL A 498 -4.27 2.95 10.77
N THR A 499 -4.69 3.64 11.82
CA THR A 499 -4.91 3.04 13.14
C THR A 499 -5.98 1.94 13.13
N ARG A 500 -7.13 2.19 12.47
CA ARG A 500 -8.22 1.21 12.38
C ARG A 500 -7.88 0.03 11.47
N THR A 501 -7.16 0.28 10.36
CA THR A 501 -6.74 -0.78 9.43
C THR A 501 -5.73 -1.71 10.09
N ALA A 502 -4.77 -1.17 10.84
CA ALA A 502 -3.83 -1.95 11.63
C ALA A 502 -4.54 -2.88 12.63
N LEU A 503 -5.55 -2.37 13.34
CA LEU A 503 -6.39 -3.17 14.25
C LEU A 503 -7.15 -4.28 13.49
N ALA A 504 -7.84 -3.94 12.42
CA ALA A 504 -8.68 -4.88 11.67
C ALA A 504 -7.85 -6.01 11.04
N ASN A 505 -6.73 -5.69 10.38
CA ASN A 505 -5.86 -6.69 9.75
C ASN A 505 -5.18 -7.58 10.78
N SER A 506 -4.74 -7.02 11.91
CA SER A 506 -4.16 -7.79 13.01
C SER A 506 -5.13 -8.82 13.55
N ALA A 507 -6.36 -8.42 13.81
CA ALA A 507 -7.40 -9.31 14.31
C ALA A 507 -7.77 -10.37 13.28
N SER A 508 -7.95 -10.00 12.01
CA SER A 508 -8.30 -10.92 10.93
C SER A 508 -7.31 -12.07 10.82
N VAL A 509 -6.02 -11.78 10.73
CA VAL A 509 -5.00 -12.83 10.59
C VAL A 509 -4.81 -13.61 11.89
N SER A 510 -4.85 -12.94 13.05
CA SER A 510 -4.73 -13.63 14.33
C SER A 510 -5.87 -14.63 14.55
N THR A 511 -7.11 -14.29 14.18
CA THR A 511 -8.25 -15.22 14.30
C THR A 511 -8.12 -16.41 13.37
N LEU A 512 -7.57 -16.24 12.16
CA LEU A 512 -7.26 -17.37 11.26
C LEU A 512 -6.27 -18.34 11.90
N LEU A 513 -5.19 -17.80 12.49
CA LEU A 513 -4.19 -18.62 13.19
C LEU A 513 -4.76 -19.32 14.42
N LEU A 514 -5.60 -18.65 15.20
CA LEU A 514 -6.21 -19.19 16.41
C LEU A 514 -7.24 -20.28 16.15
N THR A 515 -7.91 -20.24 14.99
CA THR A 515 -8.90 -21.23 14.58
C THR A 515 -8.30 -22.37 13.76
N SER A 516 -7.01 -22.32 13.42
CA SER A 516 -6.31 -23.39 12.72
C SER A 516 -5.82 -24.46 13.68
N ASP A 517 -6.02 -25.73 13.32
CA ASP A 517 -5.67 -26.89 14.16
C ASP A 517 -4.67 -27.85 13.50
N ALA A 518 -4.49 -27.72 12.19
CA ALA A 518 -3.54 -28.53 11.42
C ALA A 518 -2.69 -27.65 10.48
N LEU A 519 -1.41 -27.99 10.36
CA LEU A 519 -0.47 -27.39 9.41
C LEU A 519 -0.05 -28.43 8.39
N ILE A 520 -0.17 -28.10 7.11
CA ILE A 520 0.24 -28.98 6.01
C ILE A 520 1.31 -28.26 5.19
N ALA A 521 2.51 -28.79 5.21
CA ALA A 521 3.65 -28.23 4.51
C ALA A 521 4.28 -29.20 3.51
N GLU A 522 5.05 -28.71 2.57
CA GLU A 522 5.88 -29.55 1.72
C GLU A 522 7.11 -30.04 2.48
N LYS A 523 7.41 -31.34 2.37
CA LYS A 523 8.65 -31.88 2.95
C LYS A 523 9.85 -31.16 2.28
N PRO A 524 10.75 -30.57 3.06
CA PRO A 524 11.98 -30.03 2.50
C PRO A 524 12.71 -31.10 1.68
N LYS A 525 13.28 -30.71 0.55
CA LYS A 525 14.16 -31.60 -0.21
C LYS A 525 15.44 -31.78 0.60
N ASP A 526 15.76 -33.03 0.94
CA ASP A 526 17.06 -33.36 1.52
C ASP A 526 18.14 -33.01 0.48
N ASP A 527 18.88 -31.96 0.70
CA ASP A 527 20.02 -31.55 -0.14
C ASP A 527 21.27 -32.42 0.17
N HIS A 528 21.05 -33.71 0.42
CA HIS A 528 22.08 -34.73 0.58
C HIS A 528 22.50 -35.29 -0.77
N GLY A 529 23.22 -34.50 -1.58
CA GLY A 529 23.61 -35.00 -2.89
C GLY A 529 24.75 -34.27 -3.58
N LYS A 530 25.68 -33.64 -2.85
CA LYS A 530 26.99 -33.25 -3.42
C LYS A 530 28.09 -33.23 -2.36
N LYS A 531 28.35 -34.39 -1.74
CA LYS A 531 29.65 -34.69 -1.14
C LYS A 531 30.13 -36.03 -1.72
N GLY A 532 31.23 -35.97 -2.42
CA GLY A 532 32.04 -37.18 -2.67
C GLY A 532 32.04 -37.69 -4.10
N GLY A 533 32.92 -37.20 -4.87
CA GLY A 533 33.41 -37.74 -6.11
C GLY A 533 34.83 -37.23 -6.33
N GLY A 534 35.66 -37.38 -5.30
CA GLY A 534 37.09 -37.39 -5.49
C GLY A 534 37.49 -38.81 -5.85
N GLY A 535 38.14 -38.98 -6.95
CA GLY A 535 38.63 -40.30 -7.39
C GLY A 535 39.50 -40.19 -8.62
N HIS A 536 40.78 -40.06 -8.41
CA HIS A 536 41.94 -40.57 -9.17
C HIS A 536 41.94 -40.47 -10.71
N GLY A 537 42.84 -39.70 -11.28
CA GLY A 537 44.18 -40.27 -11.58
C GLY A 537 44.19 -40.89 -12.98
N GLY A 538 44.95 -40.33 -13.87
CA GLY A 538 45.25 -40.91 -15.17
C GLY A 538 45.94 -39.89 -16.07
N ASP A 539 47.27 -39.78 -15.88
CA ASP A 539 48.17 -39.33 -16.93
C ASP A 539 47.78 -39.88 -18.30
N TYR A 540 47.98 -39.11 -19.36
CA TYR A 540 48.76 -39.41 -20.54
C TYR A 540 48.63 -38.30 -21.60
N ASP A 541 49.73 -37.63 -21.77
CA ASP A 541 50.46 -37.26 -22.99
C ASP A 541 49.73 -36.96 -24.31
N MET A 542 50.16 -35.83 -24.84
CA MET A 542 50.56 -35.52 -26.20
C MET A 542 49.56 -35.75 -27.38
N TYR A 543 49.11 -34.74 -27.99
CA TYR A 543 49.62 -34.10 -29.25
C TYR A 543 48.88 -32.82 -29.47
#